data_bdc4a401a2ffc5ba649e04d5d8fb41b1
#
_entry.id   bdc4a401a2ffc5ba649e04d5d8fb41b1
#
_cell.length_a   1.000
_cell.length_b   1.000
_cell.length_c   1.000
_cell.angle_alpha   90.00
_cell.angle_beta   90.00
_cell.angle_gamma   90.00
#
_symmetry.space_group_name_H-M   'P 1'
#
loop_
_entity.id
_entity.type
_entity.pdbx_description
1 polymer ?
#
loop_
_entity_poly.entity_id
_entity_poly.type
_entity_poly.pdbx_seq_one_letter_code
_entity_poly.pdbx_strand_id
1 'polypeptide(L)'
;MSHSRLSLAHADGTFALPEDGTIAVFRPRWGDDLSVLPRAQVQIVQGFKPDHDAFAQAGFATVVCPDGRFALSIVCLPRAKAEARALIAQACALTDGVVVVDGQKTDGIDSIYKACREEAAVTAAFSKAHGKTFAFPAIPAFADWAAPAAPVQSEDGYYRQPGVFSADGIDGGSAALVAALPKFKGVGVDLGAGWGYLSAEALRQETIKTLHLVEAEAAALDCARLNVTDPRAQFHWADAMRLTLPEPVDFVLTNPPFHTTRSADPALGQAFLQAAAAMLSPRGELWAVANRHLPYETHLATLFQTVEEISGTRGFKVLRAARPNRARARR
;
A
#
# COMPACT_ATOMS: atom_id res chain seq x y z
N MET A 1 5.95 -29.69 5.86
CA MET A 1 6.22 -28.26 5.61
C MET A 1 6.14 -28.06 4.11
N SER A 2 5.26 -27.18 3.63
CA SER A 2 5.17 -26.86 2.20
C SER A 2 6.31 -25.91 1.89
N HIS A 3 7.30 -26.33 1.10
CA HIS A 3 8.37 -25.43 0.64
C HIS A 3 7.79 -24.35 -0.26
N SER A 4 8.24 -23.12 -0.07
CA SER A 4 7.85 -21.99 -0.92
C SER A 4 8.34 -22.18 -2.37
N ARG A 5 7.71 -21.45 -3.29
CA ARG A 5 8.15 -21.45 -4.70
C ARG A 5 9.59 -20.98 -4.83
N LEU A 6 9.98 -19.95 -4.07
CA LEU A 6 11.35 -19.42 -4.08
C LEU A 6 12.37 -20.49 -3.64
N SER A 7 12.11 -21.20 -2.53
CA SER A 7 12.99 -22.28 -2.05
C SER A 7 13.11 -23.43 -3.04
N LEU A 8 11.99 -23.80 -3.68
CA LEU A 8 11.98 -24.84 -4.69
C LEU A 8 12.70 -24.42 -5.99
N ALA A 9 12.54 -23.19 -6.42
CA ALA A 9 13.24 -22.63 -7.60
C ALA A 9 14.76 -22.58 -7.38
N HIS A 10 15.20 -22.25 -6.18
CA HIS A 10 16.61 -22.34 -5.81
C HIS A 10 17.12 -23.79 -5.89
N ALA A 11 16.39 -24.75 -5.31
CA ALA A 11 16.75 -26.16 -5.34
C ALA A 11 16.75 -26.76 -6.77
N ASP A 12 15.91 -26.22 -7.66
CA ASP A 12 15.83 -26.59 -9.09
C ASP A 12 16.97 -25.96 -9.92
N GLY A 13 17.77 -25.05 -9.33
CA GLY A 13 18.85 -24.35 -10.03
C GLY A 13 18.42 -23.16 -10.88
N THR A 14 17.19 -22.66 -10.73
CA THR A 14 16.70 -21.46 -11.42
C THR A 14 17.57 -20.23 -11.10
N PHE A 15 18.09 -20.16 -9.87
CA PHE A 15 19.10 -19.18 -9.42
C PHE A 15 19.98 -19.77 -8.33
N ALA A 16 21.17 -19.20 -8.14
CA ALA A 16 22.07 -19.54 -7.05
C ALA A 16 22.14 -18.40 -6.04
N LEU A 17 22.35 -18.73 -4.77
CA LEU A 17 22.66 -17.74 -3.74
C LEU A 17 24.12 -17.30 -3.87
N PRO A 18 24.45 -16.02 -3.64
CA PRO A 18 25.84 -15.58 -3.60
C PRO A 18 26.52 -16.14 -2.36
N GLU A 19 27.84 -16.43 -2.48
CA GLU A 19 28.69 -16.82 -1.35
C GLU A 19 28.83 -15.66 -0.36
N ASP A 20 29.04 -14.47 -0.90
CA ASP A 20 29.23 -13.23 -0.16
C ASP A 20 28.34 -12.10 -0.69
N GLY A 21 28.21 -11.02 0.11
CA GLY A 21 27.48 -9.81 -0.26
C GLY A 21 26.04 -9.78 0.23
N THR A 22 25.39 -8.67 0.00
CA THR A 22 24.03 -8.42 0.46
C THR A 22 23.00 -8.85 -0.59
N ILE A 23 21.90 -9.41 -0.12
CA ILE A 23 20.73 -9.80 -0.92
C ILE A 23 19.60 -8.81 -0.65
N ALA A 24 19.16 -8.06 -1.66
CA ALA A 24 17.97 -7.25 -1.54
C ALA A 24 16.72 -8.08 -1.83
N VAL A 25 15.67 -7.92 -1.00
CA VAL A 25 14.35 -8.47 -1.28
C VAL A 25 13.36 -7.31 -1.36
N PHE A 26 12.89 -7.03 -2.57
CA PHE A 26 11.97 -5.93 -2.84
C PHE A 26 10.52 -6.36 -2.68
N ARG A 27 9.76 -5.65 -1.86
CA ARG A 27 8.31 -5.79 -1.68
C ARG A 27 7.84 -7.19 -1.25
N PRO A 28 8.60 -7.97 -0.42
CA PRO A 28 8.05 -9.20 0.12
C PRO A 28 6.84 -8.88 1.02
N ARG A 29 5.83 -9.73 1.01
CA ARG A 29 4.70 -9.64 1.94
C ARG A 29 5.03 -10.42 3.21
N TRP A 30 4.56 -9.93 4.34
CA TRP A 30 4.68 -10.72 5.56
C TRP A 30 3.93 -12.06 5.41
N GLY A 31 4.68 -13.15 5.63
CA GLY A 31 4.21 -14.52 5.37
C GLY A 31 4.80 -15.15 4.11
N ASP A 32 5.47 -14.39 3.24
CA ASP A 32 6.31 -14.98 2.20
C ASP A 32 7.45 -15.76 2.85
N ASP A 33 7.66 -16.99 2.38
CA ASP A 33 8.72 -17.86 2.91
C ASP A 33 10.06 -17.47 2.30
N LEU A 34 10.88 -16.77 3.09
CA LEU A 34 12.26 -16.39 2.77
C LEU A 34 13.29 -17.29 3.44
N SER A 35 12.90 -18.46 3.95
CA SER A 35 13.76 -19.35 4.75
C SER A 35 14.99 -19.87 4.00
N VAL A 36 14.95 -19.89 2.68
CA VAL A 36 16.11 -20.26 1.84
C VAL A 36 17.21 -19.22 1.89
N LEU A 37 16.92 -17.98 2.24
CA LEU A 37 17.87 -16.88 2.23
C LEU A 37 18.65 -16.81 3.55
N PRO A 38 19.99 -16.57 3.52
CA PRO A 38 20.77 -16.35 4.72
C PRO A 38 20.42 -14.99 5.34
N ARG A 39 19.63 -15.00 6.42
CA ARG A 39 19.05 -13.80 7.05
C ARG A 39 20.07 -12.67 7.26
N ALA A 40 21.30 -13.00 7.66
CA ALA A 40 22.34 -12.02 7.94
C ALA A 40 22.78 -11.21 6.70
N GLN A 41 22.54 -11.74 5.50
CA GLN A 41 22.85 -11.07 4.24
C GLN A 41 21.64 -10.35 3.63
N VAL A 42 20.43 -10.50 4.21
CA VAL A 42 19.20 -9.99 3.61
C VAL A 42 18.91 -8.57 4.06
N GLN A 43 18.68 -7.68 3.09
CA GLN A 43 18.02 -6.38 3.27
C GLN A 43 16.63 -6.44 2.65
N ILE A 44 15.60 -6.23 3.46
CA ILE A 44 14.22 -6.11 3.00
C ILE A 44 13.94 -4.65 2.59
N VAL A 45 13.46 -4.46 1.37
CA VAL A 45 13.04 -3.16 0.85
C VAL A 45 11.52 -3.14 0.80
N GLN A 46 10.88 -2.48 1.78
CA GLN A 46 9.43 -2.53 1.97
C GLN A 46 8.87 -1.18 2.41
N GLY A 47 8.01 -0.59 1.57
CA GLY A 47 7.34 0.70 1.82
C GLY A 47 5.98 0.57 2.50
N PHE A 48 5.39 -0.62 2.55
CA PHE A 48 4.12 -0.86 3.25
C PHE A 48 4.36 -1.12 4.73
N LYS A 49 3.92 -0.20 5.58
CA LYS A 49 4.24 -0.16 7.01
C LYS A 49 3.97 -1.46 7.79
N PRO A 50 2.82 -2.14 7.61
CA PRO A 50 2.58 -3.40 8.31
C PRO A 50 3.62 -4.49 8.00
N ASP A 51 3.98 -4.68 6.74
CA ASP A 51 4.98 -5.66 6.33
C ASP A 51 6.38 -5.24 6.76
N HIS A 52 6.71 -3.94 6.60
CA HIS A 52 7.97 -3.37 7.06
C HIS A 52 8.21 -3.67 8.55
N ASP A 53 7.24 -3.36 9.39
CA ASP A 53 7.36 -3.56 10.84
C ASP A 53 7.44 -5.04 11.21
N ALA A 54 6.70 -5.90 10.52
CA ALA A 54 6.74 -7.33 10.76
C ALA A 54 8.12 -7.93 10.42
N PHE A 55 8.73 -7.56 9.29
CA PHE A 55 10.07 -8.00 8.95
C PHE A 55 11.13 -7.44 9.91
N ALA A 56 11.03 -6.16 10.27
CA ALA A 56 11.93 -5.54 11.25
C ALA A 56 11.84 -6.23 12.62
N GLN A 57 10.63 -6.52 13.12
CA GLN A 57 10.40 -7.26 14.37
C GLN A 57 10.93 -8.71 14.30
N ALA A 58 10.90 -9.32 13.12
CA ALA A 58 11.51 -10.63 12.89
C ALA A 58 13.04 -10.60 12.79
N GLY A 59 13.66 -9.41 12.90
CA GLY A 59 15.11 -9.24 12.93
C GLY A 59 15.79 -9.17 11.56
N PHE A 60 15.05 -8.83 10.50
CA PHE A 60 15.63 -8.47 9.20
C PHE A 60 16.09 -7.01 9.18
N ALA A 61 17.19 -6.72 8.47
CA ALA A 61 17.50 -5.36 8.07
C ALA A 61 16.40 -4.89 7.10
N THR A 62 15.55 -3.95 7.53
CA THR A 62 14.38 -3.52 6.77
C THR A 62 14.42 -2.02 6.55
N VAL A 63 14.27 -1.61 5.30
CA VAL A 63 14.35 -0.20 4.85
C VAL A 63 13.19 0.12 3.90
N VAL A 64 12.87 1.40 3.76
CA VAL A 64 11.91 1.88 2.75
C VAL A 64 12.61 2.02 1.40
N CYS A 65 13.79 2.63 1.39
CA CYS A 65 14.63 2.79 0.20
C CYS A 65 15.84 1.86 0.29
N PRO A 66 16.22 1.17 -0.80
CA PRO A 66 17.38 0.32 -0.80
C PRO A 66 18.65 1.15 -0.57
N ASP A 67 19.57 0.62 0.23
CA ASP A 67 20.86 1.24 0.53
C ASP A 67 22.01 0.32 0.13
N GLY A 68 22.91 0.82 -0.71
CA GLY A 68 24.08 0.11 -1.20
C GLY A 68 23.88 -0.66 -2.52
N ARG A 69 24.79 -1.57 -2.78
CA ARG A 69 24.76 -2.49 -3.93
C ARG A 69 24.59 -3.93 -3.45
N PHE A 70 24.02 -4.76 -4.31
CA PHE A 70 23.58 -6.09 -3.96
C PHE A 70 24.24 -7.15 -4.86
N ALA A 71 24.64 -8.27 -4.27
CA ALA A 71 25.10 -9.42 -5.03
C ALA A 71 23.95 -10.15 -5.73
N LEU A 72 22.75 -10.10 -5.12
CA LEU A 72 21.52 -10.67 -5.64
C LEU A 72 20.34 -9.76 -5.26
N SER A 73 19.40 -9.58 -6.17
CA SER A 73 18.10 -8.96 -5.85
C SER A 73 16.95 -9.89 -6.17
N ILE A 74 15.97 -9.92 -5.28
CA ILE A 74 14.71 -10.65 -5.46
C ILE A 74 13.57 -9.63 -5.50
N VAL A 75 12.81 -9.62 -6.58
CA VAL A 75 11.62 -8.77 -6.73
C VAL A 75 10.38 -9.63 -6.52
N CYS A 76 9.72 -9.45 -5.36
CA CYS A 76 8.38 -9.98 -5.12
C CYS A 76 7.37 -9.08 -5.85
N LEU A 77 6.75 -9.62 -6.88
CA LEU A 77 6.04 -8.82 -7.87
C LEU A 77 4.75 -8.18 -7.29
N PRO A 78 4.61 -6.85 -7.32
CA PRO A 78 3.36 -6.20 -6.99
C PRO A 78 2.35 -6.29 -8.13
N ARG A 79 1.08 -6.00 -7.85
CA ARG A 79 0.00 -6.05 -8.86
C ARG A 79 0.07 -4.95 -9.90
N ALA A 80 0.51 -3.76 -9.50
CA ALA A 80 0.61 -2.62 -10.42
C ALA A 80 1.77 -2.84 -11.40
N LYS A 81 1.46 -3.00 -12.69
CA LYS A 81 2.45 -3.30 -13.72
C LYS A 81 3.55 -2.24 -13.82
N ALA A 82 3.20 -0.97 -13.64
CA ALA A 82 4.16 0.14 -13.67
C ALA A 82 5.14 0.06 -12.47
N GLU A 83 4.64 -0.24 -11.26
CA GLU A 83 5.46 -0.48 -10.08
C GLU A 83 6.35 -1.71 -10.27
N ALA A 84 5.81 -2.82 -10.78
CA ALA A 84 6.55 -4.05 -11.04
C ALA A 84 7.75 -3.80 -11.98
N ARG A 85 7.53 -3.04 -13.05
CA ARG A 85 8.60 -2.64 -13.98
C ARG A 85 9.64 -1.75 -13.30
N ALA A 86 9.18 -0.75 -12.55
CA ALA A 86 10.07 0.17 -11.84
C ALA A 86 10.96 -0.57 -10.83
N LEU A 87 10.41 -1.52 -10.08
CA LEU A 87 11.18 -2.34 -9.14
C LEU A 87 12.22 -3.23 -9.84
N ILE A 88 11.89 -3.81 -11.00
CA ILE A 88 12.85 -4.59 -11.80
C ILE A 88 13.98 -3.69 -12.29
N ALA A 89 13.68 -2.50 -12.81
CA ALA A 89 14.69 -1.54 -13.24
C ALA A 89 15.60 -1.11 -12.06
N GLN A 90 15.00 -0.82 -10.90
CA GLN A 90 15.72 -0.45 -9.69
C GLN A 90 16.63 -1.60 -9.21
N ALA A 91 16.11 -2.84 -9.18
CA ALA A 91 16.87 -4.01 -8.83
C ALA A 91 18.08 -4.19 -9.78
N CYS A 92 17.86 -4.06 -11.10
CA CYS A 92 18.96 -4.14 -12.08
C CYS A 92 20.01 -3.05 -11.87
N ALA A 93 19.60 -1.83 -11.57
CA ALA A 93 20.53 -0.70 -11.37
C ALA A 93 21.41 -0.86 -10.11
N LEU A 94 20.91 -1.58 -9.10
CA LEU A 94 21.58 -1.74 -7.80
C LEU A 94 22.24 -3.10 -7.60
N THR A 95 22.13 -4.03 -8.54
CA THR A 95 22.64 -5.41 -8.42
C THR A 95 23.86 -5.61 -9.31
N ASP A 96 24.89 -6.25 -8.79
CA ASP A 96 26.09 -6.63 -9.54
C ASP A 96 25.98 -8.03 -10.17
N GLY A 97 25.10 -8.88 -9.65
CA GLY A 97 24.91 -10.28 -10.04
C GLY A 97 23.60 -10.52 -10.77
N VAL A 98 22.69 -11.22 -10.12
CA VAL A 98 21.44 -11.75 -10.70
C VAL A 98 20.20 -11.07 -10.07
N VAL A 99 19.22 -10.79 -10.91
CA VAL A 99 17.88 -10.39 -10.46
C VAL A 99 16.93 -11.58 -10.60
N VAL A 100 16.28 -11.94 -9.51
CA VAL A 100 15.24 -12.97 -9.43
C VAL A 100 13.89 -12.26 -9.35
N VAL A 101 12.92 -12.71 -10.13
CA VAL A 101 11.53 -12.22 -10.05
C VAL A 101 10.64 -13.36 -9.64
N ASP A 102 9.87 -13.14 -8.56
CA ASP A 102 8.89 -14.07 -8.04
C ASP A 102 7.51 -13.42 -7.98
N GLY A 103 6.47 -14.09 -8.49
CA GLY A 103 5.13 -13.52 -8.48
C GLY A 103 4.03 -14.51 -8.82
N GLN A 104 2.79 -14.14 -8.47
CA GLN A 104 1.61 -14.90 -8.76
C GLN A 104 1.05 -14.53 -10.16
N LYS A 105 0.25 -15.43 -10.77
CA LYS A 105 -0.49 -15.09 -12.00
C LYS A 105 -1.42 -13.89 -11.79
N THR A 106 -1.97 -13.76 -10.61
CA THR A 106 -2.83 -12.63 -10.23
C THR A 106 -2.09 -11.30 -10.16
N ASP A 107 -0.76 -11.33 -9.97
CA ASP A 107 0.10 -10.15 -9.94
C ASP A 107 0.69 -9.84 -11.34
N GLY A 108 0.31 -10.60 -12.36
CA GLY A 108 0.70 -10.35 -13.76
C GLY A 108 2.05 -10.95 -14.16
N ILE A 109 2.57 -11.94 -13.41
CA ILE A 109 3.89 -12.55 -13.64
C ILE A 109 4.08 -13.05 -15.08
N ASP A 110 3.02 -13.58 -15.74
CA ASP A 110 3.12 -14.08 -17.09
C ASP A 110 3.48 -12.98 -18.11
N SER A 111 2.89 -11.79 -17.94
CA SER A 111 3.17 -10.64 -18.81
C SER A 111 4.55 -10.04 -18.55
N ILE A 112 4.98 -10.01 -17.29
CA ILE A 112 6.33 -9.55 -16.91
C ILE A 112 7.39 -10.54 -17.40
N TYR A 113 7.18 -11.85 -17.23
CA TYR A 113 8.09 -12.87 -17.76
C TYR A 113 8.30 -12.75 -19.26
N LYS A 114 7.20 -12.57 -20.01
CA LYS A 114 7.29 -12.34 -21.47
C LYS A 114 8.10 -11.08 -21.79
N ALA A 115 7.80 -9.96 -21.13
CA ALA A 115 8.50 -8.71 -21.36
C ALA A 115 9.99 -8.77 -20.98
N CYS A 116 10.35 -9.45 -19.88
CA CYS A 116 11.75 -9.64 -19.51
C CYS A 116 12.54 -10.46 -20.56
N ARG A 117 11.89 -11.45 -21.20
CA ARG A 117 12.53 -12.26 -22.26
C ARG A 117 12.77 -11.49 -23.55
N GLU A 118 12.09 -10.39 -23.76
CA GLU A 118 12.33 -9.49 -24.90
C GLU A 118 13.60 -8.66 -24.68
N GLU A 119 13.98 -8.41 -23.41
CA GLU A 119 15.08 -7.53 -23.04
C GLU A 119 16.36 -8.29 -22.55
N ALA A 120 16.22 -9.50 -22.02
CA ALA A 120 17.29 -10.22 -21.36
C ALA A 120 17.30 -11.72 -21.64
N ALA A 121 18.46 -12.36 -21.38
CA ALA A 121 18.60 -13.81 -21.31
C ALA A 121 18.00 -14.33 -19.99
N VAL A 122 16.69 -14.64 -20.01
CA VAL A 122 15.95 -15.07 -18.81
C VAL A 122 15.96 -16.59 -18.69
N THR A 123 16.15 -17.13 -17.50
CA THR A 123 16.06 -18.58 -17.22
C THR A 123 14.68 -19.13 -17.57
N ALA A 124 14.56 -20.44 -17.76
CA ALA A 124 13.27 -21.11 -17.77
C ALA A 124 12.53 -20.80 -16.46
N ALA A 125 11.23 -20.46 -16.57
CA ALA A 125 10.47 -20.12 -15.38
C ALA A 125 10.12 -21.39 -14.57
N PHE A 126 10.51 -21.43 -13.31
CA PHE A 126 10.00 -22.40 -12.34
C PHE A 126 8.56 -22.07 -11.97
N SER A 127 7.64 -22.97 -12.25
CA SER A 127 6.19 -22.76 -12.04
C SER A 127 5.66 -23.60 -10.89
N LYS A 128 5.11 -22.96 -9.85
CA LYS A 128 4.50 -23.62 -8.67
C LYS A 128 3.44 -22.73 -8.03
N ALA A 129 2.42 -23.33 -7.41
CA ALA A 129 1.40 -22.62 -6.63
C ALA A 129 0.82 -21.37 -7.35
N HIS A 130 0.40 -21.58 -8.60
CA HIS A 130 -0.17 -20.52 -9.47
C HIS A 130 0.71 -19.29 -9.69
N GLY A 131 2.02 -19.44 -9.59
CA GLY A 131 2.99 -18.38 -9.84
C GLY A 131 4.22 -18.87 -10.56
N LYS A 132 5.18 -17.98 -10.78
CA LYS A 132 6.47 -18.25 -11.43
C LYS A 132 7.60 -17.57 -10.69
N THR A 133 8.76 -18.23 -10.71
CA THR A 133 10.05 -17.64 -10.36
C THR A 133 10.98 -17.80 -11.55
N PHE A 134 11.72 -16.76 -11.91
CA PHE A 134 12.72 -16.76 -12.96
C PHE A 134 13.84 -15.78 -12.63
N ALA A 135 14.98 -15.90 -13.30
CA ALA A 135 16.14 -15.08 -13.05
C ALA A 135 16.82 -14.63 -14.33
N PHE A 136 17.57 -13.54 -14.25
CA PHE A 136 18.41 -13.01 -15.33
C PHE A 136 19.54 -12.17 -14.76
N PRO A 137 20.67 -12.01 -15.48
CA PRO A 137 21.76 -11.11 -15.07
C PRO A 137 21.26 -9.67 -14.97
N ALA A 138 21.71 -8.95 -13.93
CA ALA A 138 21.43 -7.52 -13.81
C ALA A 138 22.10 -6.77 -14.96
N ILE A 139 21.30 -6.16 -15.82
CA ILE A 139 21.75 -5.45 -17.02
C ILE A 139 21.00 -4.13 -17.21
N PRO A 140 21.58 -3.13 -17.90
CA PRO A 140 20.96 -1.83 -18.14
C PRO A 140 19.71 -1.85 -19.05
N ALA A 141 19.41 -2.96 -19.71
CA ALA A 141 18.31 -3.07 -20.67
C ALA A 141 16.93 -2.67 -20.12
N PHE A 142 16.75 -2.68 -18.80
CA PHE A 142 15.51 -2.29 -18.14
C PHE A 142 15.47 -0.81 -17.71
N ALA A 143 16.42 0.03 -18.13
CA ALA A 143 16.47 1.45 -17.73
C ALA A 143 15.19 2.21 -18.09
N ASP A 144 14.56 1.90 -19.23
CA ASP A 144 13.32 2.52 -19.68
C ASP A 144 12.09 2.11 -18.83
N TRP A 145 12.23 1.13 -17.97
CA TRP A 145 11.20 0.73 -17.02
C TRP A 145 11.28 1.51 -15.71
N ALA A 146 12.33 2.29 -15.51
CA ALA A 146 12.55 3.04 -14.27
C ALA A 146 11.40 4.02 -14.03
N ALA A 147 10.93 4.09 -12.78
CA ALA A 147 10.07 5.18 -12.37
C ALA A 147 10.86 6.48 -12.27
N PRO A 148 10.20 7.64 -12.43
CA PRO A 148 10.79 8.91 -12.05
C PRO A 148 11.33 8.86 -10.62
N ALA A 149 12.45 9.53 -10.37
CA ALA A 149 13.12 9.54 -9.05
C ALA A 149 12.26 10.22 -7.95
N ALA A 150 11.28 11.02 -8.35
CA ALA A 150 10.35 11.71 -7.47
C ALA A 150 8.92 11.62 -8.04
N PRO A 151 7.89 11.84 -7.21
CA PRO A 151 6.51 11.93 -7.68
C PRO A 151 6.36 12.96 -8.79
N VAL A 152 5.54 12.65 -9.80
CA VAL A 152 5.31 13.51 -10.96
C VAL A 152 3.96 14.20 -10.84
N GLN A 153 3.92 15.49 -11.16
CA GLN A 153 2.68 16.24 -11.21
C GLN A 153 1.89 15.87 -12.47
N SER A 154 0.66 15.41 -12.29
CA SER A 154 -0.28 15.09 -13.36
C SER A 154 -1.02 16.35 -13.84
N GLU A 155 -1.75 16.26 -14.97
CA GLU A 155 -2.51 17.38 -15.55
C GLU A 155 -3.56 17.99 -14.59
N ASP A 156 -4.08 17.20 -13.66
CA ASP A 156 -5.01 17.64 -12.63
C ASP A 156 -4.33 18.38 -11.44
N GLY A 157 -3.01 18.57 -11.52
CA GLY A 157 -2.22 19.33 -10.55
C GLY A 157 -1.71 18.51 -9.37
N TYR A 158 -2.09 17.24 -9.23
CA TYR A 158 -1.65 16.38 -8.13
C TYR A 158 -0.40 15.57 -8.47
N TYR A 159 0.48 15.42 -7.47
CA TYR A 159 1.66 14.57 -7.55
C TYR A 159 1.32 13.11 -7.27
N ARG A 160 1.80 12.21 -8.13
CA ARG A 160 1.63 10.75 -8.02
C ARG A 160 2.88 10.04 -8.48
N GLN A 161 2.95 8.74 -8.16
CA GLN A 161 3.99 7.84 -8.67
C GLN A 161 3.43 6.44 -8.91
N PRO A 162 4.14 5.59 -9.69
CA PRO A 162 3.72 4.21 -9.93
C PRO A 162 3.50 3.43 -8.63
N GLY A 163 2.42 2.65 -8.55
CA GLY A 163 2.11 1.79 -7.41
C GLY A 163 1.19 2.42 -6.36
N VAL A 164 1.06 3.75 -6.29
CA VAL A 164 0.10 4.37 -5.38
C VAL A 164 -1.34 4.13 -5.83
N PHE A 165 -2.26 4.14 -4.89
CA PHE A 165 -3.68 4.02 -5.20
C PHE A 165 -4.13 5.12 -6.16
N SER A 166 -4.88 4.75 -7.21
CA SER A 166 -5.42 5.68 -8.20
C SER A 166 -4.34 6.59 -8.85
N ALA A 167 -3.21 5.98 -9.23
CA ALA A 167 -2.08 6.70 -9.84
C ALA A 167 -2.46 7.41 -11.15
N ASP A 168 -3.48 6.94 -11.85
CA ASP A 168 -3.90 7.45 -13.17
C ASP A 168 -4.91 8.61 -13.09
N GLY A 169 -5.36 9.01 -11.88
CA GLY A 169 -6.33 10.10 -11.72
C GLY A 169 -7.07 10.09 -10.39
N ILE A 170 -8.02 11.00 -10.22
CA ILE A 170 -8.85 11.07 -9.02
C ILE A 170 -9.83 9.89 -9.01
N ASP A 171 -9.84 9.15 -7.90
CA ASP A 171 -10.79 8.06 -7.70
C ASP A 171 -12.23 8.56 -7.61
N GLY A 172 -13.14 7.90 -8.32
CA GLY A 172 -14.54 8.31 -8.37
C GLY A 172 -15.27 8.20 -7.02
N GLY A 173 -14.86 7.27 -6.15
CA GLY A 173 -15.38 7.16 -4.79
C GLY A 173 -14.92 8.32 -3.93
N SER A 174 -13.62 8.63 -3.96
CA SER A 174 -13.05 9.78 -3.25
C SER A 174 -13.68 11.11 -3.71
N ALA A 175 -13.90 11.29 -5.01
CA ALA A 175 -14.60 12.46 -5.54
C ALA A 175 -16.06 12.56 -5.04
N ALA A 176 -16.77 11.42 -4.99
CA ALA A 176 -18.13 11.38 -4.45
C ALA A 176 -18.16 11.73 -2.95
N LEU A 177 -17.18 11.29 -2.17
CA LEU A 177 -17.06 11.66 -0.76
C LEU A 177 -16.82 13.16 -0.61
N VAL A 178 -15.86 13.74 -1.34
CA VAL A 178 -15.57 15.18 -1.31
C VAL A 178 -16.80 16.02 -1.61
N ALA A 179 -17.59 15.63 -2.63
CA ALA A 179 -18.82 16.34 -2.99
C ALA A 179 -19.89 16.34 -1.89
N ALA A 180 -19.83 15.40 -0.96
CA ALA A 180 -20.78 15.23 0.14
C ALA A 180 -20.26 15.75 1.49
N LEU A 181 -19.03 16.24 1.58
CA LEU A 181 -18.46 16.68 2.86
C LEU A 181 -19.22 17.86 3.46
N PRO A 182 -19.56 17.79 4.75
CA PRO A 182 -20.13 18.92 5.47
C PRO A 182 -19.04 19.93 5.86
N LYS A 183 -19.41 20.96 6.57
CA LYS A 183 -18.45 21.84 7.24
C LYS A 183 -17.92 21.17 8.50
N PHE A 184 -16.65 20.78 8.46
CA PHE A 184 -15.93 20.24 9.61
C PHE A 184 -15.32 21.34 10.48
N LYS A 185 -15.06 21.03 11.73
CA LYS A 185 -14.29 21.86 12.66
C LYS A 185 -13.48 20.97 13.60
N GLY A 186 -12.40 21.54 14.15
CA GLY A 186 -11.58 20.86 15.15
C GLY A 186 -10.53 19.95 14.53
N VAL A 187 -10.33 18.78 15.10
CA VAL A 187 -9.29 17.82 14.72
C VAL A 187 -9.90 16.65 13.94
N GLY A 188 -9.30 16.30 12.81
CA GLY A 188 -9.75 15.18 11.99
C GLY A 188 -8.64 14.22 11.62
N VAL A 189 -9.05 13.09 11.04
CA VAL A 189 -8.18 12.07 10.46
C VAL A 189 -8.66 11.74 9.05
N ASP A 190 -7.74 11.68 8.10
CA ASP A 190 -7.90 11.03 6.80
C ASP A 190 -7.24 9.65 6.91
N LEU A 191 -8.04 8.59 7.02
CA LEU A 191 -7.60 7.25 7.34
C LEU A 191 -7.47 6.43 6.04
N GLY A 192 -6.22 6.08 5.67
CA GLY A 192 -5.87 5.59 4.35
C GLY A 192 -5.79 6.75 3.36
N ALA A 193 -4.99 7.77 3.69
CA ALA A 193 -4.98 9.05 2.98
C ALA A 193 -4.50 8.96 1.52
N GLY A 194 -3.80 7.86 1.14
CA GLY A 194 -3.22 7.71 -0.18
C GLY A 194 -2.27 8.88 -0.50
N TRP A 195 -2.40 9.44 -1.68
CA TRP A 195 -1.64 10.63 -2.10
C TRP A 195 -2.27 11.97 -1.66
N GLY A 196 -3.25 11.93 -0.73
CA GLY A 196 -3.73 13.10 -0.01
C GLY A 196 -4.90 13.86 -0.62
N TYR A 197 -5.65 13.29 -1.57
CA TYR A 197 -6.77 13.98 -2.23
C TYR A 197 -7.87 14.44 -1.26
N LEU A 198 -8.37 13.53 -0.41
CA LEU A 198 -9.41 13.88 0.58
C LEU A 198 -8.93 14.97 1.54
N SER A 199 -7.68 14.86 1.98
CA SER A 199 -7.06 15.84 2.87
C SER A 199 -6.90 17.21 2.24
N ALA A 200 -6.45 17.28 0.98
CA ALA A 200 -6.29 18.55 0.25
C ALA A 200 -7.64 19.28 0.13
N GLU A 201 -8.70 18.53 -0.21
CA GLU A 201 -10.03 19.10 -0.35
C GLU A 201 -10.66 19.48 1.00
N ALA A 202 -10.48 18.64 2.05
CA ALA A 202 -10.99 18.94 3.38
C ALA A 202 -10.34 20.20 3.98
N LEU A 203 -9.02 20.36 3.82
CA LEU A 203 -8.27 21.50 4.37
C LEU A 203 -8.56 22.86 3.70
N ARG A 204 -9.35 22.89 2.62
CA ARG A 204 -9.94 24.15 2.14
C ARG A 204 -10.89 24.79 3.16
N GLN A 205 -11.32 24.02 4.17
CA GLN A 205 -12.15 24.50 5.26
C GLN A 205 -11.28 25.08 6.38
N GLU A 206 -11.36 26.39 6.63
CA GLU A 206 -10.56 27.08 7.66
C GLU A 206 -10.92 26.65 9.11
N THR A 207 -12.08 26.04 9.31
CA THR A 207 -12.56 25.59 10.63
C THR A 207 -11.88 24.31 11.13
N ILE A 208 -11.18 23.58 10.27
CA ILE A 208 -10.33 22.46 10.64
C ILE A 208 -9.06 23.01 11.30
N LYS A 209 -8.73 22.55 12.50
CA LYS A 209 -7.55 22.96 13.25
C LYS A 209 -6.34 22.10 12.93
N THR A 210 -6.56 20.80 12.80
CA THR A 210 -5.54 19.80 12.49
C THR A 210 -6.17 18.66 11.71
N LEU A 211 -5.47 18.18 10.70
CA LEU A 211 -5.85 16.98 9.97
C LEU A 211 -4.68 16.00 9.96
N HIS A 212 -4.88 14.82 10.54
CA HIS A 212 -3.91 13.73 10.52
C HIS A 212 -4.12 12.89 9.26
N LEU A 213 -3.12 12.81 8.42
CA LEU A 213 -3.08 11.93 7.24
C LEU A 213 -2.38 10.63 7.65
N VAL A 214 -3.12 9.53 7.65
CA VAL A 214 -2.60 8.22 8.04
C VAL A 214 -2.53 7.34 6.82
N GLU A 215 -1.33 6.92 6.44
CA GLU A 215 -1.11 6.11 5.25
C GLU A 215 -0.04 5.04 5.52
N ALA A 216 -0.30 3.82 5.07
CA ALA A 216 0.61 2.70 5.27
C ALA A 216 1.67 2.60 4.16
N GLU A 217 1.41 3.11 2.96
CA GLU A 217 2.34 3.10 1.85
C GLU A 217 3.20 4.37 1.86
N ALA A 218 4.51 4.22 2.12
CA ALA A 218 5.45 5.34 2.20
C ALA A 218 5.44 6.19 0.92
N ALA A 219 5.41 5.54 -0.24
CA ALA A 219 5.37 6.19 -1.54
C ALA A 219 4.13 7.07 -1.74
N ALA A 220 2.98 6.64 -1.23
CA ALA A 220 1.75 7.42 -1.27
C ALA A 220 1.83 8.63 -0.32
N LEU A 221 2.40 8.43 0.87
CA LEU A 221 2.59 9.51 1.83
C LEU A 221 3.58 10.58 1.34
N ASP A 222 4.60 10.19 0.56
CA ASP A 222 5.52 11.14 -0.08
C ASP A 222 4.79 12.00 -1.13
N CYS A 223 3.90 11.41 -1.91
CA CYS A 223 3.01 12.17 -2.79
C CYS A 223 2.09 13.09 -1.97
N ALA A 224 1.51 12.61 -0.86
CA ALA A 224 0.64 13.41 -0.01
C ALA A 224 1.33 14.65 0.57
N ARG A 225 2.62 14.56 0.93
CA ARG A 225 3.41 15.71 1.41
C ARG A 225 3.58 16.80 0.35
N LEU A 226 3.62 16.43 -0.93
CA LEU A 226 3.68 17.38 -2.04
C LEU A 226 2.30 17.97 -2.36
N ASN A 227 1.24 17.19 -2.19
CA ASN A 227 -0.14 17.57 -2.51
C ASN A 227 -0.80 18.39 -1.40
N VAL A 228 -0.38 18.22 -0.15
CA VAL A 228 -0.97 18.87 1.01
C VAL A 228 0.09 19.65 1.76
N THR A 229 0.27 20.91 1.36
CA THR A 229 1.27 21.82 1.94
C THR A 229 0.73 22.68 3.08
N ASP A 230 -0.54 22.47 3.47
CA ASP A 230 -1.19 23.19 4.56
C ASP A 230 -0.52 22.86 5.91
N PRO A 231 -0.10 23.83 6.73
CA PRO A 231 0.60 23.61 8.00
C PRO A 231 -0.27 22.88 9.05
N ARG A 232 -1.57 22.78 8.84
CA ARG A 232 -2.49 22.01 9.71
C ARG A 232 -2.44 20.52 9.46
N ALA A 233 -1.80 20.06 8.37
CA ALA A 233 -1.64 18.64 8.03
C ALA A 233 -0.54 18.00 8.88
N GLN A 234 -0.81 16.81 9.42
CA GLN A 234 0.16 15.97 10.12
C GLN A 234 0.22 14.59 9.48
N PHE A 235 1.40 14.19 9.01
CA PHE A 235 1.59 12.98 8.22
C PHE A 235 2.09 11.82 9.08
N HIS A 236 1.42 10.67 9.00
CA HIS A 236 1.74 9.45 9.73
C HIS A 236 1.95 8.29 8.77
N TRP A 237 3.19 7.83 8.63
CA TRP A 237 3.44 6.55 8.00
C TRP A 237 3.16 5.44 9.01
N ALA A 238 1.96 4.89 8.96
CA ALA A 238 1.45 4.01 10.01
C ALA A 238 0.40 3.01 9.48
N ASP A 239 0.29 1.89 10.20
CA ASP A 239 -0.85 1.00 10.07
C ASP A 239 -2.10 1.68 10.69
N ALA A 240 -3.09 1.97 9.87
CA ALA A 240 -4.35 2.60 10.27
C ALA A 240 -5.07 1.83 11.40
N MET A 241 -4.91 0.51 11.44
CA MET A 241 -5.54 -0.35 12.44
C MET A 241 -4.80 -0.38 13.78
N ARG A 242 -3.56 0.13 13.83
CA ARG A 242 -2.71 0.12 15.03
C ARG A 242 -2.38 1.51 15.54
N LEU A 243 -2.60 2.55 14.73
CA LEU A 243 -2.31 3.92 15.14
C LEU A 243 -3.21 4.33 16.31
N THR A 244 -2.60 4.89 17.32
CA THR A 244 -3.29 5.54 18.44
C THR A 244 -2.87 7.00 18.49
N LEU A 245 -3.84 7.90 18.44
CA LEU A 245 -3.61 9.33 18.62
C LEU A 245 -3.71 9.70 20.11
N PRO A 246 -2.99 10.74 20.56
CA PRO A 246 -3.02 11.16 21.97
C PRO A 246 -4.41 11.54 22.45
N GLU A 247 -5.19 12.19 21.61
CA GLU A 247 -6.55 12.67 21.90
C GLU A 247 -7.56 12.14 20.88
N PRO A 248 -8.81 11.90 21.30
CA PRO A 248 -9.88 11.57 20.39
C PRO A 248 -10.18 12.72 19.41
N VAL A 249 -10.53 12.37 18.16
CA VAL A 249 -10.77 13.34 17.09
C VAL A 249 -12.25 13.63 16.87
N ASP A 250 -12.53 14.77 16.22
CA ASP A 250 -13.90 15.22 15.97
C ASP A 250 -14.52 14.54 14.73
N PHE A 251 -13.68 14.19 13.73
CA PHE A 251 -14.16 13.50 12.54
C PHE A 251 -13.08 12.60 11.93
N VAL A 252 -13.52 11.59 11.20
CA VAL A 252 -12.68 10.72 10.38
C VAL A 252 -13.24 10.69 8.95
N LEU A 253 -12.37 10.89 7.98
CA LEU A 253 -12.61 10.66 6.55
C LEU A 253 -11.95 9.35 6.15
N THR A 254 -12.58 8.56 5.26
CA THR A 254 -11.91 7.39 4.70
C THR A 254 -12.54 6.93 3.39
N ASN A 255 -11.70 6.53 2.48
CA ASN A 255 -12.03 5.62 1.38
C ASN A 255 -11.31 4.30 1.67
N PRO A 256 -11.90 3.41 2.49
CA PRO A 256 -11.20 2.27 3.02
C PRO A 256 -10.80 1.28 1.91
N PRO A 257 -9.65 0.62 2.01
CA PRO A 257 -9.25 -0.39 1.05
C PRO A 257 -10.24 -1.57 1.10
N PHE A 258 -10.68 -2.01 -0.07
CA PHE A 258 -11.62 -3.13 -0.21
C PHE A 258 -11.06 -4.30 -1.02
N HIS A 259 -9.77 -4.21 -1.40
CA HIS A 259 -9.06 -5.27 -2.12
C HIS A 259 -7.66 -5.45 -1.52
N THR A 260 -7.37 -6.64 -1.00
CA THR A 260 -6.01 -7.14 -0.80
C THR A 260 -5.57 -8.00 -1.99
N THR A 261 -6.54 -8.61 -2.71
CA THR A 261 -6.39 -9.44 -3.90
C THR A 261 -7.42 -9.06 -4.96
N ARG A 262 -7.65 -9.89 -6.01
CA ARG A 262 -8.74 -9.70 -6.99
C ARG A 262 -10.14 -9.85 -6.40
N SER A 263 -10.29 -10.55 -5.29
CA SER A 263 -11.56 -10.62 -4.55
C SER A 263 -11.65 -9.46 -3.57
N ALA A 264 -12.85 -8.89 -3.43
CA ALA A 264 -13.12 -7.94 -2.37
C ALA A 264 -12.88 -8.61 -1.01
N ASP A 265 -12.16 -7.94 -0.14
CA ASP A 265 -11.98 -8.35 1.26
C ASP A 265 -12.76 -7.38 2.16
N PRO A 266 -14.06 -7.66 2.41
CA PRO A 266 -14.87 -6.81 3.27
C PRO A 266 -14.33 -6.71 4.69
N ALA A 267 -13.55 -7.70 5.16
CA ALA A 267 -13.00 -7.72 6.50
C ALA A 267 -11.96 -6.62 6.71
N LEU A 268 -11.12 -6.33 5.70
CA LEU A 268 -10.18 -5.22 5.77
C LEU A 268 -10.89 -3.87 5.89
N GLY A 269 -11.91 -3.63 5.04
CA GLY A 269 -12.70 -2.40 5.14
C GLY A 269 -13.43 -2.29 6.49
N GLN A 270 -13.97 -3.38 7.03
CA GLN A 270 -14.59 -3.40 8.36
C GLN A 270 -13.57 -3.08 9.47
N ALA A 271 -12.32 -3.58 9.36
CA ALA A 271 -11.26 -3.25 10.31
C ALA A 271 -10.89 -1.74 10.27
N PHE A 272 -10.88 -1.11 9.09
CA PHE A 272 -10.72 0.33 8.96
C PHE A 272 -11.87 1.10 9.63
N LEU A 273 -13.12 0.69 9.43
CA LEU A 273 -14.27 1.32 10.08
C LEU A 273 -14.23 1.17 11.60
N GLN A 274 -13.76 0.01 12.09
CA GLN A 274 -13.54 -0.23 13.51
C GLN A 274 -12.46 0.70 14.09
N ALA A 275 -11.33 0.85 13.37
CA ALA A 275 -10.24 1.75 13.78
C ALA A 275 -10.71 3.21 13.80
N ALA A 276 -11.47 3.64 12.79
CA ALA A 276 -12.08 4.97 12.74
C ALA A 276 -12.99 5.23 13.95
N ALA A 277 -13.87 4.28 14.30
CA ALA A 277 -14.75 4.39 15.47
C ALA A 277 -13.96 4.51 16.79
N ALA A 278 -12.82 3.83 16.89
CA ALA A 278 -11.97 3.86 18.09
C ALA A 278 -11.24 5.22 18.29
N MET A 279 -10.93 5.92 17.19
CA MET A 279 -10.26 7.23 17.22
C MET A 279 -11.20 8.40 17.57
N LEU A 280 -12.49 8.24 17.30
CA LEU A 280 -13.47 9.31 17.40
C LEU A 280 -13.81 9.69 18.85
N SER A 281 -14.07 10.98 19.09
CA SER A 281 -14.69 11.50 20.31
C SER A 281 -16.13 10.99 20.45
N PRO A 282 -16.78 11.11 21.64
CA PRO A 282 -18.17 10.68 21.84
C PRO A 282 -19.19 11.35 20.91
N ARG A 283 -18.86 12.51 20.36
CA ARG A 283 -19.69 13.27 19.42
C ARG A 283 -19.13 13.26 18.02
N GLY A 284 -18.03 12.52 17.80
CA GLY A 284 -17.33 12.47 16.53
C GLY A 284 -18.12 11.75 15.44
N GLU A 285 -17.75 12.00 14.21
CA GLU A 285 -18.41 11.50 13.02
C GLU A 285 -17.42 10.84 12.08
N LEU A 286 -17.82 9.71 11.51
CA LEU A 286 -17.14 9.05 10.40
C LEU A 286 -17.86 9.40 9.10
N TRP A 287 -17.07 9.77 8.08
CA TRP A 287 -17.50 9.95 6.71
C TRP A 287 -16.73 8.99 5.83
N ALA A 288 -17.40 8.01 5.27
CA ALA A 288 -16.77 6.95 4.50
C ALA A 288 -17.42 6.80 3.12
N VAL A 289 -16.62 6.53 2.10
CA VAL A 289 -17.14 6.09 0.81
C VAL A 289 -16.91 4.59 0.65
N ALA A 290 -17.84 3.91 0.02
CA ALA A 290 -17.73 2.49 -0.26
C ALA A 290 -18.39 2.14 -1.60
N ASN A 291 -17.93 1.05 -2.23
CA ASN A 291 -18.66 0.45 -3.33
C ASN A 291 -20.07 0.05 -2.89
N ARG A 292 -21.08 0.32 -3.72
CA ARG A 292 -22.49 0.16 -3.37
C ARG A 292 -22.89 -1.26 -2.92
N HIS A 293 -22.20 -2.28 -3.44
CA HIS A 293 -22.47 -3.68 -3.10
C HIS A 293 -21.87 -4.13 -1.76
N LEU A 294 -20.98 -3.34 -1.13
CA LEU A 294 -20.36 -3.69 0.15
C LEU A 294 -21.32 -3.36 1.32
N PRO A 295 -21.69 -4.33 2.17
CA PRO A 295 -22.71 -4.14 3.21
C PRO A 295 -22.11 -3.52 4.49
N TYR A 296 -21.48 -2.34 4.38
CA TYR A 296 -20.85 -1.68 5.52
C TYR A 296 -21.82 -1.10 6.52
N GLU A 297 -23.07 -0.79 6.12
CA GLU A 297 -24.10 -0.25 7.01
C GLU A 297 -24.36 -1.18 8.20
N THR A 298 -24.46 -2.49 7.95
CA THR A 298 -24.68 -3.48 9.01
C THR A 298 -23.53 -3.47 10.03
N HIS A 299 -22.30 -3.37 9.56
CA HIS A 299 -21.15 -3.30 10.45
C HIS A 299 -21.10 -1.98 11.21
N LEU A 300 -21.30 -0.85 10.52
CA LEU A 300 -21.36 0.47 11.13
C LEU A 300 -22.44 0.58 12.19
N ALA A 301 -23.63 -0.02 12.00
CA ALA A 301 -24.70 -0.05 13.00
C ALA A 301 -24.29 -0.76 14.30
N THR A 302 -23.28 -1.61 14.28
CA THR A 302 -22.71 -2.20 15.51
C THR A 302 -21.75 -1.26 16.23
N LEU A 303 -21.18 -0.29 15.53
CA LEU A 303 -20.13 0.61 16.01
C LEU A 303 -20.67 2.00 16.40
N PHE A 304 -21.76 2.45 15.78
CA PHE A 304 -22.30 3.81 15.92
C PHE A 304 -23.77 3.78 16.25
N GLN A 305 -24.25 4.88 16.88
CA GLN A 305 -25.68 5.06 17.21
C GLN A 305 -26.49 5.49 15.99
N THR A 306 -25.87 6.21 15.06
CA THR A 306 -26.53 6.70 13.84
C THR A 306 -25.69 6.31 12.63
N VAL A 307 -26.33 5.75 11.61
CA VAL A 307 -25.72 5.43 10.30
C VAL A 307 -26.69 5.86 9.21
N GLU A 308 -26.20 6.66 8.27
CA GLU A 308 -27.00 7.25 7.21
C GLU A 308 -26.24 7.18 5.87
N GLU A 309 -26.92 6.84 4.78
CA GLU A 309 -26.42 7.09 3.44
C GLU A 309 -26.77 8.54 3.08
N ILE A 310 -25.73 9.38 2.94
CA ILE A 310 -25.90 10.82 2.68
C ILE A 310 -26.04 11.10 1.19
N SER A 311 -25.25 10.41 0.38
CA SER A 311 -25.26 10.55 -1.08
C SER A 311 -24.65 9.31 -1.74
N GLY A 312 -24.61 9.30 -3.07
CA GLY A 312 -23.95 8.23 -3.80
C GLY A 312 -24.13 8.35 -5.31
N THR A 313 -23.47 7.45 -6.01
CA THR A 313 -23.56 7.26 -7.45
C THR A 313 -24.07 5.84 -7.75
N ARG A 314 -24.09 5.44 -9.04
CA ARG A 314 -24.39 4.04 -9.39
C ARG A 314 -23.35 3.06 -8.83
N GLY A 315 -22.07 3.47 -8.68
CA GLY A 315 -20.97 2.63 -8.22
C GLY A 315 -20.67 2.76 -6.73
N PHE A 316 -20.93 3.93 -6.13
CA PHE A 316 -20.50 4.28 -4.79
C PHE A 316 -21.65 4.79 -3.93
N LYS A 317 -21.51 4.65 -2.61
CA LYS A 317 -22.33 5.26 -1.58
C LYS A 317 -21.46 5.98 -0.58
N VAL A 318 -21.92 7.14 -0.10
CA VAL A 318 -21.28 7.91 0.96
C VAL A 318 -22.07 7.71 2.24
N LEU A 319 -21.41 7.18 3.25
CA LEU A 319 -21.97 6.84 4.55
C LEU A 319 -21.47 7.84 5.60
N ARG A 320 -22.41 8.35 6.40
CA ARG A 320 -22.12 9.06 7.64
C ARG A 320 -22.48 8.17 8.81
N ALA A 321 -21.55 8.03 9.77
CA ALA A 321 -21.83 7.36 11.03
C ALA A 321 -21.43 8.25 12.20
N ALA A 322 -22.30 8.40 13.20
CA ALA A 322 -22.10 9.34 14.29
C ALA A 322 -22.32 8.69 15.66
N ARG A 323 -21.64 9.26 16.68
CA ARG A 323 -21.73 8.83 18.07
C ARG A 323 -21.29 7.38 18.27
N PRO A 324 -19.96 7.11 18.27
CA PRO A 324 -19.42 5.76 18.40
C PRO A 324 -19.85 5.10 19.71
N ASN A 325 -20.17 3.81 19.66
CA ASN A 325 -20.54 2.97 20.80
C ASN A 325 -19.30 2.58 21.62
N ARG A 326 -18.95 3.32 22.66
CA ARG A 326 -17.71 3.11 23.45
C ARG A 326 -17.57 1.72 24.09
N ALA A 327 -18.68 1.05 24.43
CA ALA A 327 -18.65 -0.26 25.08
C ALA A 327 -18.16 -1.39 24.17
N ARG A 328 -18.22 -1.22 22.84
CA ARG A 328 -17.82 -2.21 21.86
C ARG A 328 -16.48 -1.89 21.15
N ALA A 329 -15.99 -0.65 21.20
CA ALA A 329 -14.73 -0.24 20.61
C ALA A 329 -13.48 -0.67 21.42
N ARG A 330 -13.66 -1.23 22.64
CA ARG A 330 -12.58 -1.64 23.54
C ARG A 330 -12.34 -3.16 23.64
N ARG A 331 -12.92 -3.95 22.73
CA ARG A 331 -12.70 -5.42 22.74
C ARG A 331 -11.90 -5.88 21.54
#